data_5a419ecfddd6ff1ca75af80dfb19099b
#
_entry.id   5a419ecfddd6ff1ca75af80dfb19099b
#
_cell.length_a   1.000
_cell.length_b   1.000
_cell.length_c   1.000
_cell.angle_alpha   90.00
_cell.angle_beta   90.00
_cell.angle_gamma   90.00
#
_symmetry.space_group_name_H-M   'P 1'
#
loop_
_entity.id
_entity.type
_entity.pdbx_description
1 polymer ?
#
loop_
_entity_poly.entity_id
_entity_poly.type
_entity_poly.pdbx_seq_one_letter_code
_entity_poly.pdbx_strand_id
1 'polypeptide(L)'
;FSGASYIELPDKIKQKHSLLNVKNDDKFCFKWSSLAVMFSNELKTKEEKLNPKSYEKYEKELNFENIEFPVQINDRSLKKIEKQNPKIGWLILGYNRKDNFYQLYRTKPTEQTETYIDLLFIENGKKQHYVAITNISGLFPNKHKGKRILCRNCMNWCTKDSYENHIKTCFMHESQIVEMPTDKNKFKKFSHKKALEKFPYVIYADFESFLEKYDDKDKTETLEKQIIHKPASAFYKIVSEDGNENKDSEIYRGEFSVFNFLTSLRIDALRLSKNLQKKKDIKDMVITPKQKKEHEKCKKCM
;
A
#
# COMPACT_ATOMS: atom_id res chain seq x y z
N PHE A 1 -10.09 -27.37 6.86
CA PHE A 1 -8.65 -27.38 6.54
C PHE A 1 -7.97 -28.22 7.62
N SER A 2 -7.46 -29.40 7.26
CA SER A 2 -6.65 -30.24 8.16
C SER A 2 -5.27 -29.60 8.21
N GLY A 3 -4.99 -28.97 9.34
CA GLY A 3 -3.82 -28.15 9.54
C GLY A 3 -2.52 -28.89 9.60
N ALA A 4 -1.53 -28.12 9.62
CA ALA A 4 -0.20 -28.27 10.15
C ALA A 4 0.45 -29.63 9.86
N SER A 5 0.99 -29.74 8.70
CA SER A 5 2.02 -30.75 8.45
C SER A 5 3.18 -30.02 7.80
N TYR A 6 4.38 -30.38 8.20
CA TYR A 6 5.62 -29.90 7.58
C TYR A 6 5.52 -29.89 6.05
N ILE A 7 5.87 -28.77 5.47
CA ILE A 7 5.98 -28.59 4.02
C ILE A 7 7.42 -28.26 3.71
N GLU A 8 8.05 -28.99 2.80
CA GLU A 8 9.39 -28.69 2.37
C GLU A 8 9.42 -27.37 1.59
N LEU A 9 10.46 -26.57 1.84
CA LEU A 9 10.62 -25.29 1.17
C LEU A 9 10.97 -25.50 -0.31
N PRO A 10 10.38 -24.73 -1.23
CA PRO A 10 10.82 -24.64 -2.60
C PRO A 10 12.32 -24.30 -2.70
N ASP A 11 13.05 -24.92 -3.62
CA ASP A 11 14.51 -24.78 -3.72
C ASP A 11 14.98 -23.34 -3.85
N LYS A 12 14.24 -22.52 -4.59
CA LYS A 12 14.54 -21.09 -4.78
C LYS A 12 14.60 -20.27 -3.51
N ILE A 13 13.75 -20.57 -2.53
CA ILE A 13 13.73 -19.85 -1.24
C ILE A 13 14.59 -20.54 -0.19
N LYS A 14 14.77 -21.85 -0.29
CA LYS A 14 15.66 -22.64 0.57
C LYS A 14 17.12 -22.16 0.47
N GLN A 15 17.56 -21.81 -0.74
CA GLN A 15 18.92 -21.30 -1.01
C GLN A 15 19.23 -19.94 -0.40
N LYS A 16 18.21 -19.17 0.01
CA LYS A 16 18.42 -17.82 0.55
C LYS A 16 18.95 -17.81 1.99
N HIS A 17 19.02 -18.95 2.68
CA HIS A 17 19.47 -19.08 4.07
C HIS A 17 18.85 -18.11 5.06
N SER A 18 17.66 -17.62 4.75
CA SER A 18 16.92 -16.60 5.53
C SER A 18 15.71 -17.18 6.24
N LEU A 19 15.48 -18.48 6.06
CA LEU A 19 14.34 -19.21 6.56
C LEU A 19 14.78 -20.37 7.45
N LEU A 20 14.04 -20.57 8.52
CA LEU A 20 14.19 -21.72 9.39
C LEU A 20 12.86 -22.48 9.43
N ASN A 21 12.85 -23.64 8.83
CA ASN A 21 11.68 -24.48 8.65
C ASN A 21 11.64 -25.57 9.73
N VAL A 22 10.98 -25.30 10.86
CA VAL A 22 10.87 -26.24 11.98
C VAL A 22 10.08 -27.48 11.56
N LYS A 23 10.63 -28.66 11.82
CA LYS A 23 10.05 -29.94 11.43
C LYS A 23 9.09 -30.44 12.48
N ASN A 24 7.89 -29.89 12.52
CA ASN A 24 6.82 -30.32 13.41
C ASN A 24 5.82 -31.25 12.69
N ASP A 25 5.26 -32.18 13.42
CA ASP A 25 4.21 -33.13 12.98
C ASP A 25 2.84 -32.83 13.62
N ASP A 26 2.79 -31.77 14.43
CA ASP A 26 1.61 -31.28 15.14
C ASP A 26 0.96 -30.07 14.45
N LYS A 27 -0.11 -29.54 15.06
CA LYS A 27 -0.82 -28.33 14.57
C LYS A 27 -0.22 -27.00 15.04
N PHE A 28 0.92 -27.01 15.74
CA PHE A 28 1.50 -25.84 16.39
C PHE A 28 2.61 -25.13 15.58
N CYS A 29 2.65 -25.30 14.25
CA CYS A 29 3.69 -24.69 13.40
C CYS A 29 3.81 -23.17 13.58
N PHE A 30 2.70 -22.45 13.81
CA PHE A 30 2.74 -21.01 14.11
C PHE A 30 3.52 -20.72 15.40
N LYS A 31 3.25 -21.49 16.48
CA LYS A 31 3.95 -21.35 17.76
C LYS A 31 5.44 -21.66 17.63
N TRP A 32 5.77 -22.81 17.04
CA TRP A 32 7.16 -23.24 16.88
C TRP A 32 7.96 -22.30 16.01
N SER A 33 7.39 -21.80 14.90
CA SER A 33 8.07 -20.84 14.05
C SER A 33 8.22 -19.48 14.71
N SER A 34 7.25 -19.03 15.52
CA SER A 34 7.38 -17.79 16.29
C SER A 34 8.50 -17.87 17.32
N LEU A 35 8.58 -18.96 18.07
CA LEU A 35 9.67 -19.22 19.02
C LEU A 35 11.02 -19.38 18.32
N ALA A 36 11.05 -19.97 17.13
CA ALA A 36 12.27 -20.13 16.35
C ALA A 36 12.83 -18.78 15.87
N VAL A 37 11.98 -17.80 15.51
CA VAL A 37 12.43 -16.43 15.21
C VAL A 37 13.14 -15.83 16.42
N MET A 38 12.58 -16.00 17.61
CA MET A 38 13.10 -15.37 18.83
C MET A 38 14.37 -16.05 19.36
N PHE A 39 14.38 -17.38 19.39
CA PHE A 39 15.35 -18.14 20.20
C PHE A 39 16.27 -19.08 19.41
N SER A 40 16.17 -19.14 18.06
CA SER A 40 17.05 -20.03 17.28
C SER A 40 18.55 -19.68 17.39
N ASN A 41 18.90 -18.45 17.73
CA ASN A 41 20.29 -18.04 17.94
C ASN A 41 20.91 -18.61 19.24
N GLU A 42 20.07 -19.04 20.19
CA GLU A 42 20.52 -19.66 21.43
C GLU A 42 20.82 -21.16 21.26
N LEU A 43 20.37 -21.75 20.16
CA LEU A 43 20.58 -23.14 19.82
C LEU A 43 21.85 -23.29 18.99
N LYS A 44 22.66 -24.32 19.34
CA LYS A 44 24.00 -24.49 18.77
C LYS A 44 24.00 -25.22 17.44
N THR A 45 23.21 -26.27 17.32
CA THR A 45 23.24 -27.12 16.13
C THR A 45 22.07 -26.85 15.19
N LYS A 46 22.22 -27.25 13.94
CA LYS A 46 21.15 -27.14 12.95
C LYS A 46 19.97 -28.05 13.28
N GLU A 47 20.28 -29.24 13.81
CA GLU A 47 19.31 -30.24 14.22
C GLU A 47 18.43 -29.68 15.35
N GLU A 48 19.06 -29.08 16.37
CA GLU A 48 18.32 -28.41 17.46
C GLU A 48 17.37 -27.31 16.92
N LYS A 49 17.86 -26.47 16.00
CA LYS A 49 17.06 -25.39 15.41
C LYS A 49 15.85 -25.88 14.62
N LEU A 50 15.94 -27.07 14.03
CA LEU A 50 14.84 -27.66 13.26
C LEU A 50 13.88 -28.50 14.12
N ASN A 51 14.24 -28.81 15.37
CA ASN A 51 13.44 -29.65 16.25
C ASN A 51 12.50 -28.80 17.13
N PRO A 52 11.17 -28.98 17.05
CA PRO A 52 10.22 -28.23 17.87
C PRO A 52 10.44 -28.42 19.37
N LYS A 53 10.89 -29.60 19.82
CA LYS A 53 11.19 -29.88 21.23
C LYS A 53 12.24 -28.94 21.83
N SER A 54 13.18 -28.46 21.03
CA SER A 54 14.20 -27.51 21.48
C SER A 54 13.61 -26.17 21.93
N TYR A 55 12.39 -25.86 21.52
CA TYR A 55 11.69 -24.62 21.84
C TYR A 55 10.69 -24.75 23.00
N GLU A 56 10.42 -25.95 23.50
CA GLU A 56 9.46 -26.19 24.62
C GLU A 56 9.81 -25.37 25.86
N LYS A 57 11.10 -25.23 26.19
CA LYS A 57 11.57 -24.43 27.33
C LYS A 57 11.25 -22.93 27.22
N TYR A 58 10.95 -22.43 26.01
CA TYR A 58 10.61 -21.03 25.74
C TYR A 58 9.10 -20.80 25.55
N GLU A 59 8.26 -21.81 25.74
CA GLU A 59 6.81 -21.66 25.47
C GLU A 59 6.15 -20.57 26.32
N LYS A 60 6.69 -20.30 27.51
CA LYS A 60 6.18 -19.26 28.42
C LYS A 60 6.45 -17.82 27.95
N GLU A 61 7.34 -17.64 26.99
CA GLU A 61 7.68 -16.33 26.43
C GLU A 61 6.61 -15.77 25.48
N LEU A 62 5.70 -16.63 25.00
CA LEU A 62 4.58 -16.26 24.15
C LEU A 62 3.26 -16.79 24.75
N ASN A 63 2.29 -15.89 24.90
CA ASN A 63 0.98 -16.27 25.40
C ASN A 63 0.06 -16.66 24.23
N PHE A 64 -0.30 -17.94 24.17
CA PHE A 64 -1.26 -18.52 23.24
C PHE A 64 -2.50 -19.11 23.94
N GLU A 65 -2.82 -18.61 25.12
CA GLU A 65 -3.95 -19.09 25.88
C GLU A 65 -5.28 -18.92 25.12
N ASN A 66 -6.08 -19.97 25.05
CA ASN A 66 -7.35 -20.00 24.32
C ASN A 66 -7.22 -19.61 22.83
N ILE A 67 -6.07 -19.87 22.20
CA ILE A 67 -5.88 -19.75 20.75
C ILE A 67 -6.14 -21.10 20.10
N GLU A 68 -7.01 -21.13 19.10
CA GLU A 68 -7.27 -22.33 18.30
C GLU A 68 -6.12 -22.57 17.32
N PHE A 69 -5.62 -23.83 17.31
CA PHE A 69 -4.60 -24.27 16.36
C PHE A 69 -5.16 -25.29 15.36
N PRO A 70 -4.76 -25.22 14.09
CA PRO A 70 -3.76 -24.32 13.51
C PRO A 70 -4.26 -22.86 13.40
N VAL A 71 -3.39 -21.91 13.69
CA VAL A 71 -3.72 -20.48 13.60
C VAL A 71 -4.09 -20.12 12.16
N GLN A 72 -5.28 -19.58 12.00
CA GLN A 72 -5.76 -19.10 10.70
C GLN A 72 -5.32 -17.66 10.45
N ILE A 73 -5.02 -17.33 9.19
CA ILE A 73 -4.73 -15.94 8.79
C ILE A 73 -6.05 -15.18 8.69
N ASN A 74 -6.55 -14.77 9.82
CA ASN A 74 -7.71 -13.90 9.93
C ASN A 74 -7.52 -12.90 11.08
N ASP A 75 -8.18 -11.77 10.97
CA ASP A 75 -8.07 -10.67 11.93
C ASP A 75 -8.43 -11.09 13.36
N ARG A 76 -9.40 -11.99 13.53
CA ARG A 76 -9.88 -12.38 14.85
C ARG A 76 -8.80 -13.13 15.66
N SER A 77 -8.19 -14.14 15.04
CA SER A 77 -7.16 -14.97 15.71
C SER A 77 -5.88 -14.17 15.94
N LEU A 78 -5.42 -13.45 14.92
CA LEU A 78 -4.16 -12.71 14.99
C LEU A 78 -4.26 -11.50 15.94
N LYS A 79 -5.34 -10.74 15.93
CA LYS A 79 -5.58 -9.65 16.90
C LYS A 79 -5.70 -10.14 18.34
N LYS A 80 -6.20 -11.37 18.56
CA LYS A 80 -6.22 -11.97 19.89
C LYS A 80 -4.80 -12.29 20.37
N ILE A 81 -3.97 -12.86 19.49
CA ILE A 81 -2.55 -13.14 19.79
C ILE A 81 -1.80 -11.85 20.10
N GLU A 82 -2.00 -10.78 19.32
CA GLU A 82 -1.39 -9.46 19.57
C GLU A 82 -1.75 -8.90 20.94
N LYS A 83 -3.03 -8.95 21.31
CA LYS A 83 -3.50 -8.46 22.62
C LYS A 83 -2.86 -9.20 23.78
N GLN A 84 -2.59 -10.50 23.61
CA GLN A 84 -1.96 -11.33 24.63
C GLN A 84 -0.44 -11.12 24.70
N ASN A 85 0.16 -10.53 23.64
CA ASN A 85 1.59 -10.32 23.52
C ASN A 85 1.88 -8.88 23.05
N PRO A 86 1.55 -7.84 23.83
CA PRO A 86 1.55 -6.43 23.38
C PRO A 86 2.95 -5.90 22.98
N LYS A 87 4.02 -6.53 23.47
CA LYS A 87 5.40 -6.17 23.14
C LYS A 87 5.88 -6.75 21.80
N ILE A 88 5.08 -7.62 21.19
CA ILE A 88 5.47 -8.37 19.99
C ILE A 88 4.58 -8.03 18.82
N GLY A 89 5.20 -7.67 17.70
CA GLY A 89 4.53 -7.50 16.43
C GLY A 89 4.77 -8.70 15.51
N TRP A 90 3.78 -9.05 14.68
CA TRP A 90 3.91 -10.10 13.67
C TRP A 90 3.88 -9.51 12.27
N LEU A 91 4.74 -10.02 11.40
CA LEU A 91 4.65 -9.87 9.96
C LEU A 91 4.55 -11.25 9.34
N ILE A 92 3.44 -11.51 8.66
CA ILE A 92 3.22 -12.78 7.95
C ILE A 92 3.25 -12.50 6.46
N LEU A 93 4.19 -13.12 5.77
CA LEU A 93 4.32 -13.08 4.33
C LEU A 93 3.77 -14.36 3.72
N GLY A 94 3.11 -14.24 2.58
CA GLY A 94 2.80 -15.35 1.68
C GLY A 94 3.84 -15.46 0.57
N TYR A 95 3.87 -16.63 -0.07
CA TYR A 95 4.73 -16.89 -1.22
C TYR A 95 3.90 -17.49 -2.36
N ASN A 96 4.01 -16.93 -3.55
CA ASN A 96 3.24 -17.37 -4.70
C ASN A 96 4.12 -18.11 -5.73
N ARG A 97 3.46 -18.79 -6.68
CA ARG A 97 4.14 -19.56 -7.76
C ARG A 97 5.00 -18.70 -8.70
N LYS A 98 4.85 -17.36 -8.67
CA LYS A 98 5.67 -16.42 -9.45
C LYS A 98 6.89 -15.95 -8.68
N ASP A 99 7.26 -16.64 -7.59
CA ASP A 99 8.41 -16.37 -6.74
C ASP A 99 8.36 -14.99 -6.04
N ASN A 100 7.17 -14.48 -5.80
CA ASN A 100 6.97 -13.21 -5.11
C ASN A 100 6.48 -13.43 -3.67
N PHE A 101 7.03 -12.63 -2.76
CA PHE A 101 6.51 -12.50 -1.41
C PHE A 101 5.47 -11.39 -1.37
N TYR A 102 4.39 -11.61 -0.63
CA TYR A 102 3.33 -10.62 -0.41
C TYR A 102 2.89 -10.63 1.03
N GLN A 103 2.46 -9.48 1.54
CA GLN A 103 2.00 -9.34 2.91
C GLN A 103 0.62 -9.97 3.07
N LEU A 104 0.49 -10.87 4.05
CA LEU A 104 -0.78 -11.46 4.47
C LEU A 104 -1.32 -10.79 5.73
N TYR A 105 -0.41 -10.49 6.67
CA TYR A 105 -0.76 -9.85 7.93
C TYR A 105 0.42 -9.02 8.45
N ARG A 106 0.11 -7.95 9.18
CA ARG A 106 1.11 -7.15 9.89
C ARG A 106 0.49 -6.48 11.11
N THR A 107 1.14 -6.62 12.25
CA THR A 107 0.84 -5.82 13.44
C THR A 107 1.16 -4.34 13.19
N LYS A 108 0.24 -3.45 13.59
CA LYS A 108 0.51 -2.01 13.64
C LYS A 108 1.58 -1.73 14.71
N PRO A 109 2.68 -1.05 14.39
CA PRO A 109 3.63 -0.63 15.43
C PRO A 109 2.93 0.24 16.47
N THR A 110 3.24 0.00 17.73
CA THR A 110 2.84 0.82 18.86
C THR A 110 4.07 1.17 19.69
N GLU A 111 3.95 2.11 20.62
CA GLU A 111 5.04 2.43 21.56
C GLU A 111 5.46 1.24 22.42
N GLN A 112 4.58 0.26 22.60
CA GLN A 112 4.85 -0.96 23.37
C GLN A 112 5.55 -2.04 22.55
N THR A 113 5.57 -1.94 21.22
CA THR A 113 6.15 -2.97 20.35
C THR A 113 7.67 -2.94 20.39
N GLU A 114 8.28 -3.91 21.04
CA GLU A 114 9.73 -4.01 21.23
C GLU A 114 10.41 -4.86 20.16
N THR A 115 9.73 -5.92 19.69
CA THR A 115 10.29 -6.86 18.73
C THR A 115 9.26 -7.31 17.69
N TYR A 116 9.77 -7.88 16.59
CA TYR A 116 8.93 -8.42 15.52
C TYR A 116 9.25 -9.88 15.23
N ILE A 117 8.20 -10.67 15.06
CA ILE A 117 8.25 -12.05 14.59
C ILE A 117 7.82 -12.06 13.13
N ASP A 118 8.76 -12.40 12.26
CA ASP A 118 8.55 -12.49 10.83
C ASP A 118 8.32 -13.96 10.44
N LEU A 119 7.19 -14.25 9.82
CA LEU A 119 6.80 -15.59 9.40
C LEU A 119 6.50 -15.65 7.91
N LEU A 120 6.84 -16.77 7.29
CA LEU A 120 6.43 -17.11 5.95
C LEU A 120 5.33 -18.18 6.02
N PHE A 121 4.20 -17.90 5.40
CA PHE A 121 3.11 -18.85 5.23
C PHE A 121 3.21 -19.49 3.84
N ILE A 122 3.23 -20.81 3.82
CA ILE A 122 3.28 -21.61 2.59
C ILE A 122 2.14 -22.62 2.54
N GLU A 123 1.66 -22.88 1.33
CA GLU A 123 0.59 -23.82 1.06
C GLU A 123 0.99 -24.82 -0.02
N ASN A 124 0.58 -26.08 0.19
CA ASN A 124 0.70 -27.12 -0.82
C ASN A 124 -0.56 -27.99 -0.78
N GLY A 125 -1.46 -27.75 -1.72
CA GLY A 125 -2.78 -28.38 -1.74
C GLY A 125 -3.61 -28.00 -0.51
N LYS A 126 -3.94 -28.99 0.33
CA LYS A 126 -4.71 -28.75 1.58
C LYS A 126 -3.82 -28.51 2.81
N LYS A 127 -2.50 -28.64 2.65
CA LYS A 127 -1.55 -28.46 3.73
C LYS A 127 -1.12 -27.00 3.83
N GLN A 128 -1.02 -26.50 5.04
CA GLN A 128 -0.59 -25.14 5.37
C GLN A 128 0.50 -25.18 6.43
N HIS A 129 1.51 -24.35 6.32
CA HIS A 129 2.63 -24.34 7.23
C HIS A 129 3.21 -22.93 7.41
N TYR A 130 3.64 -22.64 8.63
CA TYR A 130 4.38 -21.44 8.96
C TYR A 130 5.87 -21.75 9.08
N VAL A 131 6.69 -20.88 8.57
CA VAL A 131 8.15 -20.98 8.56
C VAL A 131 8.73 -19.71 9.18
N ALA A 132 9.72 -19.84 10.04
CA ALA A 132 10.39 -18.70 10.65
C ALA A 132 11.27 -17.96 9.63
N ILE A 133 11.13 -16.65 9.58
CA ILE A 133 12.03 -15.76 8.81
C ILE A 133 13.08 -15.24 9.79
N THR A 134 14.30 -15.74 9.71
CA THR A 134 15.42 -15.34 10.56
C THR A 134 16.15 -14.11 10.04
N ASN A 135 16.03 -13.82 8.75
CA ASN A 135 16.62 -12.64 8.12
C ASN A 135 15.72 -12.14 6.99
N ILE A 136 14.84 -11.19 7.31
CA ILE A 136 13.89 -10.66 6.33
C ILE A 136 14.56 -9.96 5.14
N SER A 137 15.68 -9.26 5.35
CA SER A 137 16.40 -8.60 4.27
C SER A 137 17.04 -9.58 3.28
N GLY A 138 17.38 -10.78 3.73
CA GLY A 138 17.92 -11.83 2.88
C GLY A 138 16.90 -12.50 1.96
N LEU A 139 15.59 -12.35 2.24
CA LEU A 139 14.54 -12.89 1.37
C LEU A 139 14.36 -12.08 0.09
N PHE A 140 14.61 -10.78 0.14
CA PHE A 140 14.35 -9.88 -0.99
C PHE A 140 15.62 -9.64 -1.80
N PRO A 141 15.51 -9.53 -3.16
CA PRO A 141 16.66 -9.23 -4.00
C PRO A 141 17.27 -7.89 -3.60
N ASN A 142 18.54 -7.91 -3.27
CA ASN A 142 19.26 -6.69 -2.92
C ASN A 142 19.81 -6.03 -4.17
N LYS A 143 19.09 -5.07 -4.76
CA LYS A 143 19.56 -4.26 -5.89
C LYS A 143 20.66 -3.26 -5.51
N HIS A 144 20.92 -3.06 -4.23
CA HIS A 144 21.90 -2.12 -3.71
C HIS A 144 22.85 -2.81 -2.74
N LYS A 145 24.11 -2.47 -2.80
CA LYS A 145 25.13 -2.96 -1.86
C LYS A 145 24.84 -2.38 -0.44
N GLY A 146 24.75 -3.24 0.58
CA GLY A 146 24.60 -2.85 1.97
C GLY A 146 23.42 -3.45 2.71
N LYS A 147 23.49 -3.47 4.04
CA LYS A 147 22.38 -3.91 4.92
C LYS A 147 21.24 -2.88 4.88
N ARG A 148 20.05 -3.37 4.69
CA ARG A 148 18.83 -2.57 4.70
C ARG A 148 17.96 -2.91 5.89
N ILE A 149 17.27 -1.91 6.42
CA ILE A 149 16.32 -2.03 7.51
C ILE A 149 14.92 -1.81 6.96
N LEU A 150 14.02 -2.74 7.26
CA LEU A 150 12.61 -2.61 6.91
C LEU A 150 11.91 -1.72 7.94
N CYS A 151 11.36 -0.61 7.50
CA CYS A 151 10.50 0.21 8.35
C CYS A 151 9.19 -0.52 8.64
N ARG A 152 8.90 -0.76 9.91
CA ARG A 152 7.70 -1.49 10.34
C ARG A 152 6.42 -0.66 10.23
N ASN A 153 6.53 0.67 10.08
CA ASN A 153 5.38 1.54 9.91
C ASN A 153 4.90 1.62 8.46
N CYS A 154 5.78 1.86 7.49
CA CYS A 154 5.41 2.02 6.07
C CYS A 154 5.86 0.88 5.16
N MET A 155 6.61 -0.11 5.67
CA MET A 155 7.16 -1.25 4.91
C MET A 155 8.19 -0.86 3.83
N ASN A 156 8.75 0.33 3.89
CA ASN A 156 9.86 0.75 3.03
C ASN A 156 11.22 0.28 3.54
N TRP A 157 12.12 0.00 2.60
CA TRP A 157 13.49 -0.38 2.88
C TRP A 157 14.38 0.85 2.99
N CYS A 158 15.00 1.04 4.15
CA CYS A 158 15.92 2.13 4.43
C CYS A 158 17.36 1.63 4.53
N THR A 159 18.34 2.49 4.22
CA THR A 159 19.73 2.26 4.63
C THR A 159 19.85 2.52 6.13
N LYS A 160 20.92 2.04 6.75
CA LYS A 160 21.16 2.29 8.18
C LYS A 160 21.19 3.79 8.50
N ASP A 161 21.86 4.57 7.67
CA ASP A 161 22.05 6.01 7.89
C ASP A 161 20.76 6.82 7.65
N SER A 162 19.88 6.38 6.75
CA SER A 162 18.61 7.06 6.48
C SER A 162 17.49 6.64 7.42
N TYR A 163 17.63 5.52 8.13
CA TYR A 163 16.55 4.94 8.93
C TYR A 163 16.14 5.85 10.10
N GLU A 164 17.08 6.40 10.82
CA GLU A 164 16.82 7.28 11.97
C GLU A 164 16.05 8.55 11.58
N ASN A 165 16.42 9.15 10.46
CA ASN A 165 15.68 10.32 9.94
C ASN A 165 14.33 9.93 9.36
N HIS A 166 14.24 8.77 8.69
CA HIS A 166 12.99 8.25 8.15
C HIS A 166 11.96 7.99 9.26
N ILE A 167 12.32 7.37 10.37
CA ILE A 167 11.36 7.06 11.44
C ILE A 167 10.79 8.32 12.09
N LYS A 168 11.55 9.41 12.23
CA LYS A 168 11.07 10.67 12.81
C LYS A 168 9.86 11.23 12.08
N THR A 169 9.84 11.16 10.74
CA THR A 169 8.72 11.60 9.91
C THR A 169 7.70 10.51 9.67
N CYS A 170 8.14 9.27 9.47
CA CYS A 170 7.25 8.17 9.13
C CYS A 170 6.26 7.83 10.25
N PHE A 171 6.70 7.86 11.51
CA PHE A 171 5.83 7.58 12.67
C PHE A 171 4.89 8.73 13.03
N MET A 172 5.05 9.91 12.43
CA MET A 172 4.05 10.99 12.52
C MET A 172 2.79 10.69 11.70
N HIS A 173 2.85 9.71 10.80
CA HIS A 173 1.75 9.28 9.97
C HIS A 173 1.25 7.90 10.41
N GLU A 174 -0.05 7.67 10.21
CA GLU A 174 -0.62 6.35 10.47
C GLU A 174 0.03 5.26 9.62
N SER A 175 0.21 4.09 10.22
CA SER A 175 0.72 2.91 9.54
C SER A 175 -0.19 2.51 8.38
N GLN A 176 0.36 2.39 7.18
CA GLN A 176 -0.38 1.87 6.03
C GLN A 176 -0.61 0.37 6.19
N ILE A 177 -1.85 -0.03 6.37
CA ILE A 177 -2.24 -1.44 6.47
C ILE A 177 -2.84 -1.87 5.12
N VAL A 178 -2.34 -2.98 4.60
CA VAL A 178 -2.94 -3.62 3.43
C VAL A 178 -4.08 -4.51 3.92
N GLU A 179 -5.31 -4.11 3.61
CA GLU A 179 -6.48 -4.97 3.82
C GLU A 179 -6.66 -5.88 2.62
N MET A 180 -6.64 -7.20 2.88
CA MET A 180 -6.88 -8.18 1.83
C MET A 180 -8.35 -8.17 1.41
N PRO A 181 -8.67 -8.32 0.10
CA PRO A 181 -10.04 -8.37 -0.38
C PRO A 181 -10.83 -9.51 0.28
N THR A 182 -11.99 -9.18 0.80
CA THR A 182 -13.00 -10.10 1.32
C THR A 182 -14.24 -10.06 0.42
N ASP A 183 -15.21 -10.95 0.63
CA ASP A 183 -16.48 -10.90 -0.13
C ASP A 183 -17.24 -9.58 0.05
N LYS A 184 -16.96 -8.84 1.13
CA LYS A 184 -17.59 -7.55 1.42
C LYS A 184 -16.92 -6.37 0.71
N ASN A 185 -15.60 -6.43 0.46
CA ASN A 185 -14.80 -5.30 -0.06
C ASN A 185 -14.05 -5.60 -1.37
N LYS A 186 -14.17 -6.81 -1.94
CA LYS A 186 -13.51 -7.20 -3.20
C LYS A 186 -13.96 -6.38 -4.42
N PHE A 187 -15.15 -5.79 -4.34
CA PHE A 187 -15.66 -4.89 -5.36
C PHE A 187 -15.72 -3.46 -4.84
N LYS A 188 -14.98 -2.58 -5.48
CA LYS A 188 -15.09 -1.15 -5.21
C LYS A 188 -16.35 -0.62 -5.86
N LYS A 189 -17.32 -0.18 -5.06
CA LYS A 189 -18.51 0.49 -5.58
C LYS A 189 -18.14 1.88 -6.08
N PHE A 190 -18.60 2.23 -7.26
CA PHE A 190 -18.47 3.59 -7.78
C PHE A 190 -19.41 4.52 -7.00
N SER A 191 -18.85 5.44 -6.21
CA SER A 191 -19.62 6.33 -5.34
C SER A 191 -19.94 7.69 -5.96
N HIS A 192 -19.21 8.08 -7.00
CA HIS A 192 -19.32 9.42 -7.59
C HIS A 192 -20.00 9.37 -8.95
N LYS A 193 -21.31 9.14 -8.96
CA LYS A 193 -22.11 9.08 -10.20
C LYS A 193 -21.95 10.34 -11.07
N LYS A 194 -21.82 11.52 -10.45
CA LYS A 194 -21.56 12.78 -11.14
C LYS A 194 -20.25 12.79 -11.93
N ALA A 195 -19.27 12.00 -11.54
CA ALA A 195 -18.01 11.88 -12.27
C ALA A 195 -18.10 11.04 -13.56
N LEU A 196 -19.29 10.42 -13.83
CA LEU A 196 -19.59 9.75 -15.12
C LEU A 196 -20.17 10.70 -16.15
N GLU A 197 -20.64 11.89 -15.71
CA GLU A 197 -21.14 12.90 -16.64
C GLU A 197 -19.94 13.50 -17.38
N LYS A 198 -20.03 13.50 -18.68
CA LYS A 198 -19.01 14.13 -19.51
C LYS A 198 -19.17 15.64 -19.47
N PHE A 199 -18.05 16.33 -19.36
CA PHE A 199 -18.04 17.79 -19.48
C PHE A 199 -18.13 18.18 -20.95
N PRO A 200 -18.98 19.17 -21.30
CA PRO A 200 -19.11 19.62 -22.68
C PRO A 200 -17.78 20.14 -23.26
N TYR A 201 -16.92 20.73 -22.42
CA TYR A 201 -15.58 21.14 -22.77
C TYR A 201 -14.61 20.77 -21.67
N VAL A 202 -13.42 20.30 -22.03
CA VAL A 202 -12.29 20.06 -21.12
C VAL A 202 -11.09 20.87 -21.64
N ILE A 203 -10.44 21.58 -20.74
CA ILE A 203 -9.20 22.31 -21.04
C ILE A 203 -8.07 21.56 -20.33
N TYR A 204 -7.16 21.00 -21.10
CA TYR A 204 -5.92 20.41 -20.62
C TYR A 204 -4.86 21.50 -20.67
N ALA A 205 -4.22 21.78 -19.54
CA ALA A 205 -3.19 22.80 -19.42
C ALA A 205 -1.95 22.24 -18.72
N ASP A 206 -0.80 22.68 -19.17
CA ASP A 206 0.49 22.27 -18.63
C ASP A 206 1.47 23.44 -18.58
N PHE A 207 2.41 23.36 -17.62
CA PHE A 207 3.44 24.35 -17.38
C PHE A 207 4.79 23.66 -17.25
N GLU A 208 5.79 24.21 -17.93
CA GLU A 208 7.19 23.90 -17.74
C GLU A 208 7.87 24.98 -16.91
N SER A 209 8.76 24.58 -16.03
CA SER A 209 9.48 25.51 -15.16
C SER A 209 10.98 25.23 -15.10
N PHE A 210 11.77 26.27 -14.98
CA PHE A 210 13.16 26.17 -14.56
C PHE A 210 13.24 26.01 -13.06
N LEU A 211 14.12 25.12 -12.60
CA LEU A 211 14.39 24.89 -11.19
C LEU A 211 15.59 25.73 -10.78
N GLU A 212 15.38 26.73 -9.93
CA GLU A 212 16.45 27.54 -9.34
C GLU A 212 16.59 27.23 -7.87
N LYS A 213 17.84 27.26 -7.38
CA LYS A 213 18.09 27.11 -5.95
C LYS A 213 17.57 28.35 -5.22
N TYR A 214 16.96 28.09 -4.09
CA TYR A 214 16.49 29.17 -3.22
C TYR A 214 17.65 29.85 -2.53
N ASP A 215 17.66 31.21 -2.48
CA ASP A 215 18.69 31.95 -1.77
C ASP A 215 18.40 31.95 -0.26
N ASP A 216 19.44 31.72 0.57
CA ASP A 216 19.31 31.55 2.03
C ASP A 216 18.71 32.77 2.77
N LYS A 217 18.59 33.92 2.09
CA LYS A 217 18.08 35.18 2.66
C LYS A 217 16.60 35.16 3.06
N ASP A 218 15.82 34.18 2.55
CA ASP A 218 14.37 34.11 2.77
C ASP A 218 13.94 32.91 3.61
N LYS A 219 14.85 32.30 4.37
CA LYS A 219 14.52 31.24 5.30
C LYS A 219 13.67 31.78 6.46
N THR A 220 12.54 31.15 6.69
CA THR A 220 11.75 31.36 7.91
C THR A 220 11.99 30.21 8.87
N GLU A 221 11.82 30.43 10.19
CA GLU A 221 12.06 29.42 11.25
C GLU A 221 11.25 28.12 11.07
N THR A 222 10.18 28.16 10.28
CA THR A 222 9.26 27.03 10.12
C THR A 222 9.22 26.40 8.73
N LEU A 223 9.89 27.01 7.72
CA LEU A 223 9.79 26.55 6.33
C LEU A 223 11.14 26.64 5.62
N GLU A 224 11.71 25.50 5.25
CA GLU A 224 12.91 25.41 4.43
C GLU A 224 12.50 25.22 2.96
N LYS A 225 12.52 26.31 2.18
CA LYS A 225 12.31 26.24 0.73
C LYS A 225 13.64 25.88 0.06
N GLN A 226 13.66 24.79 -0.70
CA GLN A 226 14.90 24.32 -1.35
C GLN A 226 15.03 24.73 -2.81
N ILE A 227 13.90 24.86 -3.52
CA ILE A 227 13.85 25.07 -4.97
C ILE A 227 12.72 26.06 -5.30
N ILE A 228 13.02 27.00 -6.21
CA ILE A 228 12.02 27.88 -6.82
C ILE A 228 11.71 27.37 -8.23
N HIS A 229 10.43 27.22 -8.54
CA HIS A 229 9.96 26.95 -9.90
C HIS A 229 9.68 28.27 -10.62
N LYS A 230 10.53 28.65 -11.56
CA LYS A 230 10.29 29.79 -12.44
C LYS A 230 9.61 29.34 -13.73
N PRO A 231 8.44 29.87 -14.09
CA PRO A 231 7.74 29.46 -15.31
C PRO A 231 8.62 29.70 -16.55
N ALA A 232 8.77 28.65 -17.35
CA ALA A 232 9.52 28.67 -18.60
C ALA A 232 8.60 28.74 -19.83
N SER A 233 7.57 27.91 -19.82
CA SER A 233 6.55 27.87 -20.86
C SER A 233 5.22 27.35 -20.33
N ALA A 234 4.15 27.63 -21.08
CA ALA A 234 2.80 27.18 -20.82
C ALA A 234 2.08 26.83 -22.12
N PHE A 235 1.16 25.90 -22.04
CA PHE A 235 0.35 25.43 -23.16
C PHE A 235 -1.00 24.94 -22.64
N TYR A 236 -2.06 25.07 -23.44
CA TYR A 236 -3.32 24.39 -23.18
C TYR A 236 -3.98 23.87 -24.45
N LYS A 237 -4.84 22.87 -24.28
CA LYS A 237 -5.66 22.26 -25.33
C LYS A 237 -7.11 22.24 -24.92
N ILE A 238 -8.01 22.67 -25.78
CA ILE A 238 -9.45 22.59 -25.56
C ILE A 238 -10.02 21.42 -26.36
N VAL A 239 -10.81 20.57 -25.70
CA VAL A 239 -11.50 19.45 -26.33
C VAL A 239 -12.96 19.50 -25.96
N SER A 240 -13.87 19.41 -26.95
CA SER A 240 -15.30 19.24 -26.69
C SER A 240 -15.71 17.77 -26.69
N GLU A 241 -16.80 17.44 -25.97
CA GLU A 241 -17.36 16.08 -25.93
C GLU A 241 -17.76 15.58 -27.30
N ASP A 242 -18.36 16.46 -28.12
CA ASP A 242 -18.84 16.16 -29.47
C ASP A 242 -17.71 16.08 -30.52
N GLY A 243 -16.47 16.37 -30.13
CA GLY A 243 -15.31 16.38 -31.02
C GLY A 243 -15.25 17.55 -32.00
N ASN A 244 -16.24 18.44 -31.97
CA ASN A 244 -16.31 19.60 -32.89
C ASN A 244 -15.28 20.68 -32.55
N GLU A 245 -14.79 20.70 -31.30
CA GLU A 245 -13.73 21.59 -30.91
C GLU A 245 -12.53 20.81 -30.43
N ASN A 246 -11.42 20.96 -31.10
CA ASN A 246 -10.13 20.39 -30.75
C ASN A 246 -9.08 21.47 -31.09
N LYS A 247 -8.93 22.43 -30.17
CA LYS A 247 -8.10 23.61 -30.37
C LYS A 247 -6.88 23.56 -29.48
N ASP A 248 -5.71 23.66 -30.08
CA ASP A 248 -4.44 23.86 -29.37
C ASP A 248 -4.20 25.36 -29.19
N SER A 249 -3.70 25.76 -28.02
CA SER A 249 -3.19 27.13 -27.84
C SER A 249 -1.83 27.28 -28.50
N GLU A 250 -1.36 28.52 -28.57
CA GLU A 250 0.06 28.80 -28.80
C GLU A 250 0.89 28.33 -27.61
N ILE A 251 2.18 28.05 -27.83
CA ILE A 251 3.12 27.79 -26.75
C ILE A 251 3.64 29.14 -26.25
N TYR A 252 3.25 29.50 -25.02
CA TYR A 252 3.71 30.74 -24.37
C TYR A 252 5.07 30.46 -23.73
N ARG A 253 6.06 31.29 -24.02
CA ARG A 253 7.44 31.16 -23.54
C ARG A 253 7.96 32.45 -22.91
N GLY A 254 8.94 32.30 -22.01
CA GLY A 254 9.67 33.42 -21.39
C GLY A 254 8.96 34.04 -20.20
N GLU A 255 9.42 35.22 -19.82
CA GLU A 255 9.02 35.91 -18.59
C GLU A 255 7.51 36.15 -18.47
N PHE A 256 6.85 36.50 -19.61
CA PHE A 256 5.41 36.74 -19.63
C PHE A 256 4.57 35.50 -19.98
N SER A 257 5.13 34.31 -19.97
CA SER A 257 4.45 33.09 -20.38
C SER A 257 3.16 32.86 -19.60
N VAL A 258 3.16 33.03 -18.26
CA VAL A 258 1.98 32.87 -17.40
C VAL A 258 0.92 33.92 -17.71
N PHE A 259 1.32 35.17 -17.86
CA PHE A 259 0.38 36.27 -18.15
C PHE A 259 -0.33 36.06 -19.49
N ASN A 260 0.42 35.73 -20.52
CA ASN A 260 -0.12 35.48 -21.86
C ASN A 260 -1.02 34.23 -21.89
N PHE A 261 -0.60 33.17 -21.22
CA PHE A 261 -1.40 31.97 -21.04
C PHE A 261 -2.75 32.29 -20.36
N LEU A 262 -2.74 32.97 -19.20
CA LEU A 262 -3.96 33.31 -18.47
C LEU A 262 -4.89 34.26 -19.28
N THR A 263 -4.32 35.18 -20.02
CA THR A 263 -5.09 36.08 -20.86
C THR A 263 -5.80 35.33 -21.97
N SER A 264 -5.09 34.48 -22.70
CA SER A 264 -5.65 33.66 -23.77
C SER A 264 -6.68 32.67 -23.25
N LEU A 265 -6.37 31.96 -22.12
CA LEU A 265 -7.28 31.03 -21.46
C LEU A 265 -8.60 31.73 -21.05
N ARG A 266 -8.52 32.94 -20.50
CA ARG A 266 -9.70 33.72 -20.14
C ARG A 266 -10.57 34.05 -21.36
N ILE A 267 -9.98 34.45 -22.46
CA ILE A 267 -10.70 34.74 -23.71
C ILE A 267 -11.44 33.50 -24.20
N ASP A 268 -10.75 32.36 -24.27
CA ASP A 268 -11.35 31.11 -24.70
C ASP A 268 -12.44 30.61 -23.69
N ALA A 269 -12.22 30.73 -22.40
CA ALA A 269 -13.21 30.35 -21.39
C ALA A 269 -14.50 31.17 -21.50
N LEU A 270 -14.40 32.50 -21.78
CA LEU A 270 -15.56 33.34 -22.00
C LEU A 270 -16.29 32.98 -23.30
N ARG A 271 -15.56 32.65 -24.37
CA ARG A 271 -16.13 32.17 -25.64
C ARG A 271 -16.91 30.84 -25.41
N LEU A 272 -16.31 29.89 -24.73
CA LEU A 272 -16.93 28.59 -24.41
C LEU A 272 -18.17 28.75 -23.53
N SER A 273 -18.11 29.66 -22.53
CA SER A 273 -19.25 29.96 -21.67
C SER A 273 -20.44 30.53 -22.48
N LYS A 274 -20.19 31.44 -23.43
CA LYS A 274 -21.22 31.96 -24.33
C LYS A 274 -21.83 30.82 -25.21
N ASN A 275 -20.99 29.92 -25.70
CA ASN A 275 -21.45 28.77 -26.48
C ASN A 275 -22.33 27.83 -25.68
N LEU A 276 -21.99 27.59 -24.41
CA LEU A 276 -22.81 26.79 -23.49
C LEU A 276 -24.16 27.46 -23.17
N GLN A 277 -24.17 28.82 -23.04
CA GLN A 277 -25.42 29.55 -22.82
C GLN A 277 -26.36 29.47 -24.04
N LYS A 278 -25.83 29.53 -25.25
CA LYS A 278 -26.63 29.32 -26.47
C LYS A 278 -27.16 27.91 -26.61
N LYS A 279 -26.46 26.90 -26.09
CA LYS A 279 -26.95 25.49 -26.03
C LYS A 279 -28.01 25.28 -24.93
N LYS A 280 -28.20 26.20 -24.00
CA LYS A 280 -29.25 26.18 -22.96
C LYS A 280 -30.68 26.36 -23.48
N ASP A 281 -30.88 26.73 -24.74
CA ASP A 281 -32.17 26.66 -25.40
C ASP A 281 -32.65 25.23 -25.70
N ILE A 282 -31.96 24.21 -25.16
CA ILE A 282 -32.43 22.84 -25.09
C ILE A 282 -33.60 22.82 -24.12
N LYS A 283 -34.82 22.56 -24.62
CA LYS A 283 -36.03 22.41 -23.83
C LYS A 283 -35.80 21.48 -22.67
N ASP A 284 -36.28 21.85 -21.49
CA ASP A 284 -36.26 20.98 -20.32
C ASP A 284 -36.76 19.59 -20.68
N MET A 285 -36.08 18.57 -20.15
CA MET A 285 -36.48 17.18 -20.37
C MET A 285 -37.89 16.97 -19.84
N VAL A 286 -38.86 16.81 -20.77
CA VAL A 286 -40.25 16.54 -20.41
C VAL A 286 -40.39 15.06 -20.03
N ILE A 287 -40.37 14.82 -18.72
CA ILE A 287 -40.62 13.47 -18.20
C ILE A 287 -42.14 13.30 -18.02
N THR A 288 -42.72 12.37 -18.75
CA THR A 288 -44.13 12.04 -18.58
C THR A 288 -44.41 11.37 -17.23
N PRO A 289 -45.61 11.52 -16.66
CA PRO A 289 -45.96 10.85 -15.38
C PRO A 289 -45.75 9.32 -15.42
N LYS A 290 -45.88 8.69 -16.59
CA LYS A 290 -45.59 7.29 -16.80
C LYS A 290 -44.09 6.97 -16.63
N GLN A 291 -43.26 7.73 -17.29
CA GLN A 291 -41.77 7.58 -17.17
C GLN A 291 -41.29 7.83 -15.74
N LYS A 292 -41.86 8.80 -15.01
CA LYS A 292 -41.53 9.05 -13.62
C LYS A 292 -41.86 7.85 -12.74
N LYS A 293 -43.04 7.23 -12.93
CA LYS A 293 -43.46 6.00 -12.21
C LYS A 293 -42.58 4.80 -12.57
N GLU A 294 -42.18 4.66 -13.83
CA GLU A 294 -41.24 3.61 -14.25
C GLU A 294 -39.87 3.78 -13.67
N HIS A 295 -39.35 5.02 -13.58
CA HIS A 295 -38.08 5.35 -12.94
C HIS A 295 -38.11 5.05 -11.44
N GLU A 296 -39.17 5.41 -10.73
CA GLU A 296 -39.36 5.11 -9.31
C GLU A 296 -39.39 3.59 -9.01
N LYS A 297 -39.85 2.78 -9.98
CA LYS A 297 -39.86 1.31 -9.88
C LYS A 297 -38.57 0.63 -10.34
N CYS A 298 -37.66 1.37 -10.97
CA CYS A 298 -36.41 0.84 -11.51
C CYS A 298 -35.37 0.61 -10.41
N LYS A 299 -35.26 -0.63 -9.91
CA LYS A 299 -34.25 -1.04 -8.94
C LYS A 299 -32.81 -1.01 -9.46
N LYS A 300 -32.59 -0.81 -10.77
CA LYS A 300 -31.27 -0.74 -11.39
C LYS A 300 -30.66 0.67 -11.38
N CYS A 301 -31.49 1.68 -11.17
CA CYS A 301 -31.07 3.09 -11.21
C CYS A 301 -30.89 3.71 -9.80
N MET A 302 -31.06 2.92 -8.75
CA MET A 302 -30.81 3.34 -7.35
C MET A 302 -29.47 2.87 -6.82
#